data_a3e55ab3c5e014041b40f244ba10209e
#
_entry.id   a3e55ab3c5e014041b40f244ba10209e
#
_cell.length_a   1.000
_cell.length_b   1.000
_cell.length_c   1.000
_cell.angle_alpha   90.00
_cell.angle_beta   90.00
_cell.angle_gamma   90.00
#
_symmetry.space_group_name_H-M   'P 1'
#
loop_
_entity.id
_entity.type
_entity.pdbx_description
1 polymer ?
#
loop_
_entity_poly.entity_id
_entity_poly.type
_entity_poly.pdbx_seq_one_letter_code
_entity_poly.pdbx_strand_id
1 'polypeptide(L)'
;MKLLEAWTATTSITSGDLIYANNRVYRAQHNGGTTGSSAPTHTSGVATDGSVNWEYIRTRTDGNLFQDGWASITGGSGYLNGTYLNVPLTTNGDGLTAKATVVVSGGAVTIVTITNFGYGYDIGDTISAADVNLGNNGGSGFTITLTQVEREVECVARPTHQLKAGDLVNISGVSPASYNKTNYIVVRTENIRRFTVKRNF
;
A
#
# COMPACT_ATOMS: atom_id res chain seq x y z
N MET A 1 11.78 -2.87 15.16
CA MET A 1 11.07 -2.45 13.94
C MET A 1 9.96 -3.45 13.72
N LYS A 2 8.74 -3.00 13.51
CA LYS A 2 7.60 -3.85 13.17
C LYS A 2 7.13 -3.50 11.77
N LEU A 3 7.00 -4.51 10.92
CA LEU A 3 6.46 -4.36 9.59
C LEU A 3 4.94 -4.35 9.64
N LEU A 4 4.35 -3.66 8.70
CA LEU A 4 2.96 -3.79 8.38
C LEU A 4 2.83 -4.88 7.30
N GLU A 5 2.27 -6.02 7.68
CA GLU A 5 2.12 -7.19 6.80
C GLU A 5 0.64 -7.44 6.50
N ALA A 6 0.36 -8.08 5.37
CA ALA A 6 -1.00 -8.54 5.06
C ALA A 6 -1.43 -9.59 6.09
N TRP A 7 -2.68 -9.52 6.52
CA TRP A 7 -3.27 -10.61 7.29
C TRP A 7 -3.29 -11.91 6.47
N THR A 8 -2.92 -13.00 7.13
CA THR A 8 -3.01 -14.35 6.57
C THR A 8 -3.66 -15.28 7.57
N ALA A 9 -4.48 -16.22 7.07
CA ALA A 9 -5.13 -17.21 7.92
C ALA A 9 -4.13 -18.19 8.55
N THR A 10 -4.46 -18.71 9.70
CA THR A 10 -3.69 -19.77 10.43
C THR A 10 -2.21 -19.45 10.63
N THR A 11 -1.89 -18.18 10.79
CA THR A 11 -0.52 -17.67 10.96
C THR A 11 -0.22 -17.37 12.41
N SER A 12 0.98 -17.70 12.87
CA SER A 12 1.45 -17.37 14.21
C SER A 12 1.81 -15.90 14.31
N ILE A 13 1.24 -15.22 15.31
CA ILE A 13 1.37 -13.80 15.57
C ILE A 13 1.97 -13.58 16.95
N THR A 14 2.87 -12.62 17.06
CA THR A 14 3.42 -12.19 18.35
C THR A 14 2.78 -10.88 18.82
N SER A 15 2.80 -10.66 20.13
CA SER A 15 2.28 -9.43 20.72
C SER A 15 2.94 -8.18 20.10
N GLY A 16 2.10 -7.23 19.69
CA GLY A 16 2.50 -5.98 19.08
C GLY A 16 2.79 -6.06 17.57
N ASP A 17 2.61 -7.21 16.93
CA ASP A 17 2.66 -7.31 15.47
C ASP A 17 1.57 -6.44 14.84
N LEU A 18 1.91 -5.83 13.71
CA LEU A 18 1.01 -5.03 12.91
C LEU A 18 0.62 -5.81 11.66
N ILE A 19 -0.67 -5.84 11.38
CA ILE A 19 -1.19 -6.35 10.11
C ILE A 19 -2.13 -5.32 9.45
N TYR A 20 -2.35 -5.49 8.17
CA TYR A 20 -3.45 -4.83 7.48
C TYR A 20 -4.42 -5.84 6.88
N ALA A 21 -5.68 -5.47 6.87
CA ALA A 21 -6.77 -6.17 6.20
C ALA A 21 -7.90 -5.19 5.91
N ASN A 22 -8.59 -5.34 4.78
CA ASN A 22 -9.74 -4.51 4.41
C ASN A 22 -9.46 -3.00 4.55
N ASN A 23 -8.30 -2.54 4.07
CA ASN A 23 -7.81 -1.15 4.20
C ASN A 23 -7.72 -0.62 5.64
N ARG A 24 -7.48 -1.49 6.61
CA ARG A 24 -7.32 -1.14 8.04
C ARG A 24 -6.06 -1.75 8.60
N VAL A 25 -5.49 -1.05 9.58
CA VAL A 25 -4.29 -1.50 10.32
C VAL A 25 -4.71 -1.93 11.71
N TYR A 26 -4.23 -3.08 12.12
CA TYR A 26 -4.49 -3.69 13.42
C TYR A 26 -3.19 -4.04 14.12
N ARG A 27 -3.24 -4.04 15.45
CA ARG A 27 -2.12 -4.47 16.31
C ARG A 27 -2.55 -5.66 17.16
N ALA A 28 -1.74 -6.71 17.19
CA ALA A 28 -1.93 -7.82 18.09
C ALA A 28 -1.71 -7.39 19.55
N GLN A 29 -2.72 -7.60 20.39
CA GLN A 29 -2.63 -7.34 21.84
C GLN A 29 -2.11 -8.57 22.60
N HIS A 30 -1.52 -8.31 23.76
CA HIS A 30 -1.08 -9.32 24.73
C HIS A 30 -0.28 -10.50 24.12
N ASN A 31 -0.57 -11.71 24.45
CA ASN A 31 0.32 -12.87 24.24
C ASN A 31 0.49 -13.33 22.78
N GLY A 32 -0.06 -12.61 21.81
CA GLY A 32 -0.09 -13.09 20.42
C GLY A 32 -1.07 -14.26 20.25
N GLY A 33 -0.79 -15.16 19.32
CA GLY A 33 -1.62 -16.33 19.06
C GLY A 33 -1.55 -16.80 17.62
N THR A 34 -2.57 -17.52 17.17
CA THR A 34 -2.73 -17.95 15.78
C THR A 34 -4.00 -17.31 15.21
N THR A 35 -3.90 -16.68 14.04
CA THR A 35 -5.04 -16.10 13.32
C THR A 35 -6.07 -17.17 12.96
N GLY A 36 -7.32 -16.79 12.91
CA GLY A 36 -8.42 -17.66 12.46
C GLY A 36 -8.51 -17.78 10.93
N SER A 37 -9.73 -17.95 10.45
CA SER A 37 -10.02 -18.11 9.02
C SER A 37 -10.55 -16.84 8.35
N SER A 38 -10.83 -15.78 9.12
CA SER A 38 -11.46 -14.55 8.62
C SER A 38 -10.74 -13.32 9.16
N ALA A 39 -10.29 -12.45 8.26
CA ALA A 39 -9.60 -11.22 8.63
C ALA A 39 -10.48 -10.29 9.48
N PRO A 40 -9.91 -9.53 10.42
CA PRO A 40 -10.65 -8.56 11.22
C PRO A 40 -11.24 -7.44 10.33
N THR A 41 -12.48 -7.00 10.67
CA THR A 41 -13.21 -5.98 9.90
C THR A 41 -13.68 -4.78 10.73
N HIS A 42 -13.49 -4.81 12.05
CA HIS A 42 -13.94 -3.74 12.95
C HIS A 42 -13.16 -2.43 12.73
N THR A 43 -13.77 -1.32 13.09
CA THR A 43 -13.26 0.04 12.86
C THR A 43 -12.97 0.81 14.15
N SER A 44 -13.07 0.14 15.28
CA SER A 44 -12.73 0.69 16.62
C SER A 44 -12.59 -0.45 17.62
N GLY A 45 -11.87 -0.20 18.70
CA GLY A 45 -11.72 -1.16 19.80
C GLY A 45 -10.95 -2.41 19.43
N VAL A 46 -11.32 -3.54 20.04
CA VAL A 46 -10.66 -4.84 19.92
C VAL A 46 -11.64 -5.89 19.49
N ALA A 47 -11.22 -6.76 18.56
CA ALA A 47 -11.94 -7.97 18.18
C ALA A 47 -11.01 -9.17 18.09
N THR A 48 -11.54 -10.36 18.31
CA THR A 48 -10.78 -11.63 18.29
C THR A 48 -10.89 -12.30 16.92
N ASP A 49 -9.77 -12.81 16.44
CA ASP A 49 -9.67 -13.67 15.26
C ASP A 49 -8.74 -14.86 15.59
N GLY A 50 -9.29 -16.04 15.61
CA GLY A 50 -8.59 -17.23 16.14
C GLY A 50 -8.30 -17.06 17.63
N SER A 51 -7.03 -17.08 18.02
CA SER A 51 -6.58 -16.78 19.38
C SER A 51 -5.94 -15.40 19.53
N VAL A 52 -5.98 -14.56 18.49
CA VAL A 52 -5.38 -13.22 18.50
C VAL A 52 -6.45 -12.17 18.77
N ASN A 53 -6.16 -11.27 19.70
CA ASN A 53 -6.96 -10.05 19.92
C ASN A 53 -6.35 -8.90 19.11
N TRP A 54 -7.10 -8.41 18.12
CA TRP A 54 -6.71 -7.33 17.25
C TRP A 54 -7.28 -5.99 17.71
N GLU A 55 -6.41 -5.05 18.03
CA GLU A 55 -6.79 -3.66 18.27
C GLU A 55 -6.80 -2.90 16.95
N TYR A 56 -7.92 -2.25 16.62
CA TYR A 56 -7.95 -1.31 15.50
C TYR A 56 -7.07 -0.10 15.78
N ILE A 57 -6.17 0.22 14.88
CA ILE A 57 -5.25 1.35 15.01
C ILE A 57 -5.68 2.53 14.13
N ARG A 58 -5.93 2.28 12.84
CA ARG A 58 -6.26 3.33 11.87
C ARG A 58 -6.67 2.74 10.53
N THR A 59 -7.22 3.59 9.66
CA THR A 59 -7.32 3.28 8.24
C THR A 59 -5.92 3.15 7.63
N ARG A 60 -5.74 2.25 6.69
CA ARG A 60 -4.49 2.10 5.95
C ARG A 60 -4.27 3.31 5.05
N THR A 61 -3.08 3.86 5.03
CA THR A 61 -2.68 5.02 4.23
C THR A 61 -1.39 4.78 3.45
N ASP A 62 -0.79 3.60 3.61
CA ASP A 62 0.34 3.11 2.84
C ASP A 62 -0.13 2.28 1.62
N GLY A 63 0.79 1.70 0.88
CA GLY A 63 0.48 1.04 -0.38
C GLY A 63 0.10 2.06 -1.45
N ASN A 64 0.78 3.21 -1.47
CA ASN A 64 0.61 4.18 -2.53
C ASN A 64 1.28 3.66 -3.80
N LEU A 65 0.66 3.90 -4.94
CA LEU A 65 1.33 3.76 -6.22
C LEU A 65 2.49 4.75 -6.32
N PHE A 66 3.43 4.50 -7.20
CA PHE A 66 4.38 5.51 -7.63
C PHE A 66 4.66 5.32 -9.13
N GLN A 67 5.19 6.35 -9.75
CA GLN A 67 5.51 6.30 -11.18
C GLN A 67 6.53 5.19 -11.41
N ASP A 68 6.27 4.35 -12.41
CA ASP A 68 7.10 3.21 -12.79
C ASP A 68 7.20 2.08 -11.74
N GLY A 69 6.23 1.99 -10.81
CA GLY A 69 6.08 0.88 -9.85
C GLY A 69 5.66 -0.46 -10.48
N TRP A 70 5.87 -0.62 -11.80
CA TRP A 70 5.54 -1.81 -12.61
C TRP A 70 6.63 -2.08 -13.65
N ALA A 71 6.68 -3.30 -14.14
CA ALA A 71 7.67 -3.72 -15.14
C ALA A 71 7.27 -3.34 -16.58
N SER A 72 5.97 -3.42 -16.91
CA SER A 72 5.46 -3.17 -18.26
C SER A 72 3.97 -2.83 -18.23
N ILE A 73 3.49 -2.20 -19.31
CA ILE A 73 2.07 -1.95 -19.58
C ILE A 73 1.60 -2.97 -20.62
N THR A 74 0.53 -3.69 -20.31
CA THR A 74 -0.25 -4.43 -21.33
C THR A 74 -1.32 -3.47 -21.84
N GLY A 75 -1.13 -2.90 -23.03
CA GLY A 75 -1.91 -1.77 -23.53
C GLY A 75 -3.36 -2.12 -23.90
N GLY A 76 -3.69 -3.40 -24.07
CA GLY A 76 -5.00 -3.80 -24.59
C GLY A 76 -5.22 -3.42 -26.04
N SER A 77 -6.47 -3.31 -26.46
CA SER A 77 -6.84 -2.91 -27.83
C SER A 77 -8.25 -2.32 -27.89
N GLY A 78 -8.56 -1.62 -28.99
CA GLY A 78 -9.90 -1.10 -29.26
C GLY A 78 -10.22 0.23 -28.57
N TYR A 79 -9.29 0.82 -27.83
CA TYR A 79 -9.46 2.13 -27.20
C TYR A 79 -9.39 3.27 -28.23
N LEU A 80 -10.09 4.36 -27.99
CA LEU A 80 -10.01 5.55 -28.82
C LEU A 80 -8.68 6.27 -28.59
N ASN A 81 -7.96 6.62 -29.68
CA ASN A 81 -6.70 7.35 -29.57
C ASN A 81 -6.92 8.73 -28.91
N GLY A 82 -6.04 9.07 -27.98
CA GLY A 82 -6.13 10.35 -27.26
C GLY A 82 -5.31 10.39 -25.98
N THR A 83 -5.35 11.55 -25.33
CA THR A 83 -4.80 11.74 -23.97
C THR A 83 -5.94 12.01 -23.00
N TYR A 84 -6.08 11.16 -22.01
CA TYR A 84 -7.15 11.19 -21.02
C TYR A 84 -6.60 11.61 -19.66
N LEU A 85 -7.16 12.68 -19.11
CA LEU A 85 -6.68 13.27 -17.85
C LEU A 85 -7.50 12.77 -16.66
N ASN A 86 -6.86 12.63 -15.51
CA ASN A 86 -7.50 12.24 -14.24
C ASN A 86 -8.33 10.95 -14.34
N VAL A 87 -7.90 10.00 -15.16
CA VAL A 87 -8.55 8.70 -15.34
C VAL A 87 -8.53 7.95 -14.00
N PRO A 88 -9.68 7.56 -13.44
CA PRO A 88 -9.73 6.69 -12.27
C PRO A 88 -9.15 5.32 -12.62
N LEU A 89 -8.23 4.85 -11.79
CA LEU A 89 -7.66 3.51 -11.91
C LEU A 89 -8.45 2.53 -11.05
N THR A 90 -8.70 1.35 -11.59
CA THR A 90 -9.34 0.22 -10.93
C THR A 90 -8.31 -0.84 -10.60
N THR A 91 -8.57 -1.68 -9.60
CA THR A 91 -7.69 -2.79 -9.20
C THR A 91 -8.50 -4.04 -8.88
N ASN A 92 -7.85 -5.19 -8.94
CA ASN A 92 -8.38 -6.45 -8.41
C ASN A 92 -8.14 -6.62 -6.89
N GLY A 93 -7.34 -5.73 -6.29
CA GLY A 93 -7.05 -5.68 -4.85
C GLY A 93 -7.89 -4.62 -4.10
N ASP A 94 -7.42 -4.24 -2.93
CA ASP A 94 -8.08 -3.29 -2.02
C ASP A 94 -7.73 -1.81 -2.30
N GLY A 95 -6.91 -1.54 -3.31
CA GLY A 95 -6.42 -0.19 -3.64
C GLY A 95 -7.53 0.78 -4.02
N LEU A 96 -7.39 2.03 -3.59
CA LEU A 96 -8.40 3.07 -3.75
C LEU A 96 -7.81 4.39 -4.23
N THR A 97 -8.65 5.16 -4.92
CA THR A 97 -8.48 6.58 -5.26
C THR A 97 -7.34 6.95 -6.21
N ALA A 98 -6.57 5.99 -6.74
CA ALA A 98 -5.54 6.32 -7.71
C ALA A 98 -6.12 6.88 -9.02
N LYS A 99 -5.40 7.85 -9.59
CA LYS A 99 -5.73 8.43 -10.89
C LYS A 99 -4.47 8.61 -11.73
N ALA A 100 -4.64 8.62 -13.04
CA ALA A 100 -3.55 8.82 -13.99
C ALA A 100 -3.96 9.70 -15.16
N THR A 101 -2.96 10.25 -15.83
CA THR A 101 -3.05 10.65 -17.23
C THR A 101 -2.70 9.44 -18.08
N VAL A 102 -3.58 9.06 -19.00
CA VAL A 102 -3.42 7.89 -19.86
C VAL A 102 -3.36 8.32 -21.31
N VAL A 103 -2.35 7.83 -22.05
CA VAL A 103 -2.22 8.07 -23.49
C VAL A 103 -2.54 6.78 -24.23
N VAL A 104 -3.47 6.87 -25.17
CA VAL A 104 -3.83 5.82 -26.10
C VAL A 104 -3.31 6.16 -27.49
N SER A 105 -2.58 5.23 -28.11
CA SER A 105 -2.08 5.35 -29.46
C SER A 105 -2.18 3.99 -30.19
N GLY A 106 -2.66 4.00 -31.43
CA GLY A 106 -2.89 2.76 -32.18
C GLY A 106 -3.97 1.84 -31.57
N GLY A 107 -4.92 2.42 -30.80
CA GLY A 107 -5.98 1.67 -30.12
C GLY A 107 -5.55 0.98 -28.84
N ALA A 108 -4.32 1.22 -28.34
CA ALA A 108 -3.78 0.60 -27.13
C ALA A 108 -3.25 1.69 -26.17
N VAL A 109 -3.29 1.42 -24.88
CA VAL A 109 -2.66 2.28 -23.86
C VAL A 109 -1.14 2.15 -23.96
N THR A 110 -0.46 3.27 -24.12
CA THR A 110 1.00 3.33 -24.32
C THR A 110 1.74 4.03 -23.20
N ILE A 111 1.11 5.00 -22.52
CA ILE A 111 1.72 5.74 -21.41
C ILE A 111 0.69 5.90 -20.30
N VAL A 112 1.15 5.69 -19.08
CA VAL A 112 0.38 5.95 -17.84
C VAL A 112 1.24 6.80 -16.92
N THR A 113 0.75 8.00 -16.59
CA THR A 113 1.41 8.91 -15.64
C THR A 113 0.52 9.08 -14.43
N ILE A 114 0.96 8.63 -13.27
CA ILE A 114 0.18 8.72 -12.02
C ILE A 114 0.02 10.18 -11.61
N THR A 115 -1.21 10.63 -11.40
CA THR A 115 -1.56 11.99 -10.95
C THR A 115 -2.11 12.02 -9.53
N ASN A 116 -2.61 10.88 -9.06
CA ASN A 116 -2.97 10.64 -7.66
C ASN A 116 -2.51 9.22 -7.31
N PHE A 117 -1.65 9.10 -6.32
CA PHE A 117 -1.02 7.84 -5.98
C PHE A 117 -1.95 6.85 -5.25
N GLY A 118 -3.10 7.31 -4.74
CA GLY A 118 -4.03 6.48 -3.99
C GLY A 118 -3.40 5.84 -2.74
N TYR A 119 -4.01 4.78 -2.25
CA TYR A 119 -3.51 3.98 -1.12
C TYR A 119 -4.13 2.58 -1.12
N GLY A 120 -3.57 1.67 -0.33
CA GLY A 120 -4.11 0.33 -0.15
C GLY A 120 -3.70 -0.68 -1.22
N TYR A 121 -2.83 -0.31 -2.14
CA TYR A 121 -2.33 -1.22 -3.18
C TYR A 121 -1.25 -2.15 -2.65
N ASP A 122 -1.15 -3.33 -3.25
CA ASP A 122 -0.16 -4.34 -2.93
C ASP A 122 0.63 -4.78 -4.16
N ILE A 123 1.83 -5.31 -3.92
CA ILE A 123 2.63 -5.95 -4.98
C ILE A 123 1.84 -7.15 -5.49
N GLY A 124 1.73 -7.24 -6.83
CA GLY A 124 0.95 -8.25 -7.51
C GLY A 124 -0.47 -7.80 -7.88
N ASP A 125 -0.96 -6.67 -7.34
CA ASP A 125 -2.23 -6.10 -7.79
C ASP A 125 -2.17 -5.77 -9.28
N THR A 126 -3.29 -5.99 -9.95
CA THR A 126 -3.48 -5.61 -11.35
C THR A 126 -4.30 -4.34 -11.41
N ILE A 127 -3.73 -3.32 -12.05
CA ILE A 127 -4.36 -2.02 -12.27
C ILE A 127 -4.91 -1.95 -13.70
N SER A 128 -6.06 -1.33 -13.86
CA SER A 128 -6.70 -1.08 -15.14
C SER A 128 -7.48 0.25 -15.13
N ALA A 129 -8.16 0.55 -16.23
CA ALA A 129 -9.11 1.65 -16.33
C ALA A 129 -10.32 1.22 -17.16
N ALA A 130 -11.50 1.69 -16.79
CA ALA A 130 -12.71 1.42 -17.55
C ALA A 130 -12.69 2.13 -18.92
N ASP A 131 -13.14 1.46 -19.98
CA ASP A 131 -13.19 2.00 -21.35
C ASP A 131 -13.95 3.33 -21.45
N VAL A 132 -14.99 3.51 -20.65
CA VAL A 132 -15.75 4.77 -20.57
C VAL A 132 -14.87 5.97 -20.21
N ASN A 133 -13.76 5.76 -19.52
CA ASN A 133 -12.78 6.80 -19.17
C ASN A 133 -11.67 6.94 -20.22
N LEU A 134 -11.66 6.10 -21.25
CA LEU A 134 -10.67 6.04 -22.35
C LEU A 134 -11.34 6.19 -23.72
N GLY A 135 -12.41 6.98 -23.78
CA GLY A 135 -13.10 7.35 -25.03
C GLY A 135 -14.30 6.47 -25.38
N ASN A 136 -14.62 5.44 -24.57
CA ASN A 136 -15.81 4.61 -24.72
C ASN A 136 -15.99 4.01 -26.14
N ASN A 137 -14.94 3.37 -26.64
CA ASN A 137 -14.89 2.83 -28.02
C ASN A 137 -14.90 1.29 -28.05
N GLY A 138 -15.24 0.63 -26.95
CA GLY A 138 -15.25 -0.84 -26.81
C GLY A 138 -13.86 -1.43 -26.52
N GLY A 139 -12.93 -0.59 -26.07
CA GLY A 139 -11.57 -1.03 -25.71
C GLY A 139 -11.53 -1.95 -24.49
N SER A 140 -10.57 -2.87 -24.49
CA SER A 140 -10.38 -3.83 -23.40
C SER A 140 -8.94 -4.32 -23.29
N GLY A 141 -8.61 -4.95 -22.16
CA GLY A 141 -7.33 -5.62 -21.96
C GLY A 141 -6.16 -4.72 -21.49
N PHE A 142 -6.39 -3.43 -21.21
CA PHE A 142 -5.38 -2.61 -20.56
C PHE A 142 -5.14 -3.09 -19.13
N THR A 143 -3.90 -3.46 -18.81
CA THR A 143 -3.50 -3.87 -17.45
C THR A 143 -2.06 -3.49 -17.14
N ILE A 144 -1.81 -3.24 -15.85
CA ILE A 144 -0.49 -3.05 -15.23
C ILE A 144 -0.43 -3.98 -14.02
N THR A 145 0.63 -4.79 -13.88
CA THR A 145 0.87 -5.54 -12.64
C THR A 145 1.90 -4.80 -11.79
N LEU A 146 1.53 -4.49 -10.55
CA LEU A 146 2.40 -3.78 -9.62
C LEU A 146 3.54 -4.68 -9.15
N THR A 147 4.75 -4.20 -9.31
CA THR A 147 5.98 -4.84 -8.80
C THR A 147 6.53 -4.14 -7.56
N GLN A 148 6.10 -2.91 -7.33
CA GLN A 148 6.50 -2.10 -6.19
C GLN A 148 5.34 -1.20 -5.75
N VAL A 149 5.21 -0.98 -4.44
CA VAL A 149 4.31 -0.01 -3.82
C VAL A 149 5.03 0.67 -2.67
N GLU A 150 4.63 1.90 -2.36
CA GLU A 150 5.17 2.62 -1.21
C GLU A 150 4.58 2.02 0.08
N ARG A 151 5.44 1.64 1.01
CA ARG A 151 5.02 1.08 2.31
C ARG A 151 5.54 1.91 3.47
N GLU A 152 4.73 2.00 4.49
CA GLU A 152 5.11 2.58 5.77
C GLU A 152 5.75 1.53 6.68
N VAL A 153 6.72 1.98 7.49
CA VAL A 153 7.43 1.14 8.46
C VAL A 153 7.36 1.81 9.83
N GLU A 154 6.81 1.11 10.83
CA GLU A 154 6.87 1.57 12.21
C GLU A 154 8.26 1.26 12.80
N CYS A 155 8.90 2.28 13.32
CA CYS A 155 10.20 2.19 13.99
C CYS A 155 10.05 2.40 15.49
N VAL A 156 10.79 1.63 16.29
CA VAL A 156 10.88 1.81 17.74
C VAL A 156 12.30 2.24 18.08
N ALA A 157 12.46 3.45 18.61
CA ALA A 157 13.74 3.99 19.02
C ALA A 157 14.11 3.58 20.44
N ARG A 158 15.39 3.29 20.66
CA ARG A 158 15.99 3.06 21.96
C ARG A 158 17.40 3.68 21.96
N PRO A 159 17.67 4.76 22.64
CA PRO A 159 16.79 5.56 23.51
C PRO A 159 15.69 6.32 22.76
N THR A 160 15.00 7.23 23.45
CA THR A 160 13.93 8.06 22.87
C THR A 160 14.44 8.94 21.72
N HIS A 161 13.59 9.19 20.73
CA HIS A 161 13.89 10.07 19.62
C HIS A 161 13.27 11.48 19.82
N GLN A 162 13.76 12.44 19.03
CA GLN A 162 13.21 13.80 18.95
C GLN A 162 12.70 14.12 17.53
N LEU A 163 12.45 13.09 16.73
CA LEU A 163 12.01 13.21 15.33
C LEU A 163 10.63 13.85 15.23
N LYS A 164 10.42 14.57 14.15
CA LYS A 164 9.15 15.19 13.76
C LYS A 164 8.75 14.71 12.38
N ALA A 165 7.47 14.80 12.04
CA ALA A 165 7.01 14.56 10.68
C ALA A 165 7.75 15.50 9.71
N GLY A 166 8.24 14.95 8.61
CA GLY A 166 9.09 15.64 7.64
C GLY A 166 10.60 15.43 7.80
N ASP A 167 11.06 14.93 8.95
CA ASP A 167 12.48 14.63 9.15
C ASP A 167 12.92 13.48 8.23
N LEU A 168 14.17 13.55 7.77
CA LEU A 168 14.80 12.47 6.99
C LEU A 168 15.63 11.58 7.90
N VAL A 169 15.48 10.28 7.77
CA VAL A 169 16.22 9.29 8.54
C VAL A 169 16.85 8.22 7.63
N ASN A 170 18.00 7.71 8.03
CA ASN A 170 18.64 6.58 7.40
C ASN A 170 18.49 5.35 8.31
N ILE A 171 18.07 4.24 7.73
CA ILE A 171 17.95 2.97 8.43
C ILE A 171 19.06 2.03 7.95
N SER A 172 19.81 1.49 8.90
CA SER A 172 20.91 0.55 8.61
C SER A 172 21.01 -0.52 9.70
N GLY A 173 21.63 -1.64 9.38
CA GLY A 173 21.88 -2.73 10.34
C GLY A 173 20.63 -3.49 10.77
N VAL A 174 19.52 -3.40 10.04
CA VAL A 174 18.29 -4.15 10.35
C VAL A 174 18.09 -5.33 9.41
N SER A 175 17.33 -6.32 9.87
CA SER A 175 16.90 -7.48 9.09
C SER A 175 15.38 -7.42 8.88
N PRO A 176 14.87 -7.75 7.68
CA PRO A 176 15.64 -8.05 6.46
C PRO A 176 16.34 -6.81 5.88
N ALA A 177 17.43 -7.05 5.13
CA ALA A 177 18.31 -5.99 4.62
C ALA A 177 17.63 -5.01 3.66
N SER A 178 16.48 -5.36 3.09
CA SER A 178 15.67 -4.50 2.22
C SER A 178 15.23 -3.18 2.88
N TYR A 179 15.26 -3.10 4.21
CA TYR A 179 14.95 -1.89 4.99
C TYR A 179 16.17 -1.01 5.27
N ASN A 180 17.39 -1.48 4.98
CA ASN A 180 18.61 -0.70 5.12
C ASN A 180 18.72 0.27 3.94
N LYS A 181 18.12 1.44 4.07
CA LYS A 181 18.08 2.49 3.03
C LYS A 181 18.22 3.87 3.64
N THR A 182 18.62 4.79 2.80
CA THR A 182 18.72 6.23 3.14
C THR A 182 17.43 6.96 2.74
N ASN A 183 17.29 8.17 3.27
CA ASN A 183 16.23 9.11 2.90
C ASN A 183 14.79 8.61 3.14
N TYR A 184 14.56 7.88 4.21
CA TYR A 184 13.21 7.71 4.70
C TYR A 184 12.68 9.03 5.27
N ILE A 185 11.46 9.41 4.93
CA ILE A 185 10.78 10.55 5.55
C ILE A 185 9.93 10.06 6.72
N VAL A 186 10.02 10.73 7.86
CA VAL A 186 9.13 10.51 9.00
C VAL A 186 7.74 11.05 8.63
N VAL A 187 6.75 10.17 8.54
CA VAL A 187 5.37 10.57 8.22
C VAL A 187 4.56 10.94 9.44
N ARG A 188 4.86 10.31 10.58
CA ARG A 188 4.26 10.63 11.88
C ARG A 188 5.11 10.13 13.04
N THR A 189 4.88 10.69 14.20
CA THR A 189 5.44 10.24 15.47
C THR A 189 4.28 9.90 16.41
N GLU A 190 4.21 8.66 16.85
CA GLU A 190 3.17 8.18 17.76
C GLU A 190 3.48 8.58 19.21
N ASN A 191 4.76 8.55 19.56
CA ASN A 191 5.28 9.00 20.87
C ASN A 191 6.82 9.12 20.82
N ILE A 192 7.45 9.47 21.92
CA ILE A 192 8.91 9.65 22.02
C ILE A 192 9.76 8.39 21.73
N ARG A 193 9.14 7.23 21.50
CA ARG A 193 9.81 5.97 21.17
C ARG A 193 9.31 5.35 19.88
N ARG A 194 8.23 5.83 19.28
CA ARG A 194 7.65 5.26 18.08
C ARG A 194 7.45 6.33 17.01
N PHE A 195 7.86 6.02 15.82
CA PHE A 195 7.65 6.85 14.64
C PHE A 195 7.46 5.97 13.41
N THR A 196 6.76 6.48 12.45
CA THR A 196 6.52 5.80 11.17
C THR A 196 7.24 6.54 10.06
N VAL A 197 7.90 5.79 9.22
CA VAL A 197 8.60 6.30 8.04
C VAL A 197 8.05 5.71 6.76
N LYS A 198 8.20 6.45 5.68
CA LYS A 198 8.04 5.95 4.31
C LYS A 198 9.27 6.32 3.48
N ARG A 199 9.48 5.61 2.38
CA ARG A 199 10.56 5.95 1.47
C ARG A 199 10.30 7.31 0.84
N ASN A 200 11.29 8.18 0.84
CA ASN A 200 11.29 9.39 0.03
C ASN A 200 11.88 9.05 -1.35
N PHE A 201 11.13 9.31 -2.41
CA PHE A 201 11.54 9.07 -3.80
C PHE A 201 12.00 10.37 -4.45
#